data_83e725dc28c86156a4110b587c561bc2
#
_entry.id   83e725dc28c86156a4110b587c561bc2
#
_cell.length_a   1.000
_cell.length_b   1.000
_cell.length_c   1.000
_cell.angle_alpha   90.00
_cell.angle_beta   90.00
_cell.angle_gamma   90.00
#
_symmetry.space_group_name_H-M   'P 1'
#
loop_
_entity.id
_entity.type
_entity.pdbx_description
1 polymer ?
#
loop_
_entity_poly.entity_id
_entity_poly.type
_entity_poly.pdbx_seq_one_letter_code
_entity_poly.pdbx_strand_id
1 'polypeptide(L)'
;ILTISPWDRSMLKPISKAIQTSDIGINPIDDGQVIRLVFPAPTEERRKQLTKDVKKQGEDAKTAVRNIRRDAMDKFKAMKKAGELTEDDQKKAEEDIQKLTDAAIKDIDKIDAEKEKEIMEVK
;
A
#
# COMPACT_ATOMS: atom_id res chain seq x y z
N ILE A 1 12.67 18.23 0.45
CA ILE A 1 13.58 17.84 -0.65
C ILE A 1 13.96 16.37 -0.48
N LEU A 2 13.75 15.60 -1.52
CA LEU A 2 14.19 14.21 -1.59
C LEU A 2 15.47 14.15 -2.45
N THR A 3 16.52 13.51 -1.91
CA THR A 3 17.80 13.39 -2.61
C THR A 3 18.01 11.91 -3.02
N ILE A 4 18.34 11.69 -4.28
CA ILE A 4 18.64 10.37 -4.83
C ILE A 4 20.14 10.32 -5.13
N SER A 5 20.88 9.43 -4.48
CA SER A 5 22.31 9.25 -4.65
C SER A 5 22.57 7.84 -5.20
N PRO A 6 22.73 7.67 -6.52
CA PRO A 6 23.01 6.34 -7.08
C PRO A 6 24.45 5.91 -6.79
N TRP A 7 24.68 4.61 -6.71
CA TRP A 7 26.02 4.04 -6.55
C TRP A 7 26.91 4.32 -7.76
N ASP A 8 26.31 4.34 -8.95
CA ASP A 8 27.00 4.60 -10.20
C ASP A 8 26.45 5.89 -10.81
N ARG A 9 27.32 6.87 -11.00
CA ARG A 9 26.97 8.17 -11.57
C ARG A 9 26.42 8.08 -12.99
N SER A 10 26.72 7.01 -13.72
CA SER A 10 26.14 6.79 -15.06
C SER A 10 24.62 6.59 -15.01
N MET A 11 24.08 6.23 -13.85
CA MET A 11 22.65 6.05 -13.65
C MET A 11 21.88 7.35 -13.43
N LEU A 12 22.55 8.48 -13.20
CA LEU A 12 21.87 9.76 -12.95
C LEU A 12 20.94 10.15 -14.09
N LYS A 13 21.40 10.11 -15.32
CA LYS A 13 20.59 10.45 -16.50
C LYS A 13 19.40 9.50 -16.69
N PRO A 14 19.57 8.17 -16.68
CA PRO A 14 18.45 7.25 -16.76
C PRO A 14 17.41 7.45 -15.66
N ILE A 15 17.85 7.65 -14.40
CA ILE A 15 16.96 7.89 -13.26
C ILE A 15 16.21 9.21 -13.45
N SER A 16 16.90 10.28 -13.80
CA SER A 16 16.29 11.59 -14.06
C SER A 16 15.22 11.49 -15.16
N LYS A 17 15.52 10.79 -16.23
CA LYS A 17 14.58 10.58 -17.34
C LYS A 17 13.35 9.77 -16.89
N ALA A 18 13.56 8.72 -16.09
CA ALA A 18 12.46 7.91 -15.55
C ALA A 18 11.53 8.74 -14.66
N ILE A 19 12.09 9.65 -13.87
CA ILE A 19 11.30 10.56 -13.04
C ILE A 19 10.51 11.55 -13.89
N GLN A 20 11.13 12.13 -14.90
CA GLN A 20 10.46 13.07 -15.82
C GLN A 20 9.30 12.43 -16.58
N THR A 21 9.42 11.16 -16.94
CA THR A 21 8.37 10.42 -17.65
C THR A 21 7.32 9.80 -16.72
N SER A 22 7.54 9.86 -15.41
CA SER A 22 6.57 9.40 -14.41
C SER A 22 5.46 10.42 -14.19
N ASP A 23 4.40 10.01 -13.50
CA ASP A 23 3.27 10.85 -13.16
C ASP A 23 3.45 11.65 -11.86
N ILE A 24 4.68 11.67 -11.31
CA ILE A 24 5.00 12.42 -10.08
C ILE A 24 4.79 13.92 -10.24
N GLY A 25 5.02 14.48 -11.44
CA GLY A 25 4.83 15.90 -11.70
C GLY A 25 5.93 16.81 -11.09
N ILE A 26 7.08 16.23 -10.74
CA ILE A 26 8.22 16.95 -10.16
C ILE A 26 9.39 16.87 -11.14
N ASN A 27 10.01 18.02 -11.43
CA ASN A 27 11.19 18.07 -12.28
C ASN A 27 12.44 17.77 -11.44
N PRO A 28 13.19 16.70 -11.78
CA PRO A 28 14.44 16.39 -11.09
C PRO A 28 15.53 17.40 -11.39
N ILE A 29 16.34 17.72 -10.39
CA ILE A 29 17.53 18.58 -10.53
C ILE A 29 18.75 17.69 -10.38
N ASP A 30 19.50 17.52 -11.47
CA ASP A 30 20.73 16.75 -11.52
C ASP A 30 21.92 17.70 -11.39
N ASP A 31 22.70 17.56 -10.31
CA ASP A 31 23.91 18.36 -10.09
C ASP A 31 25.21 17.61 -10.46
N GLY A 32 25.09 16.45 -11.13
CA GLY A 32 26.22 15.60 -11.52
C GLY A 32 26.68 14.63 -10.44
N GLN A 33 26.11 14.71 -9.24
CA GLN A 33 26.40 13.79 -8.13
C GLN A 33 25.14 13.13 -7.58
N VAL A 34 24.10 13.91 -7.42
CA VAL A 34 22.80 13.46 -6.91
C VAL A 34 21.67 14.09 -7.70
N ILE A 35 20.49 13.49 -7.61
CA ILE A 35 19.27 14.07 -8.15
C ILE A 35 18.45 14.59 -6.96
N ARG A 36 18.03 15.86 -7.03
CA ARG A 36 17.17 16.47 -6.01
C ARG A 36 15.78 16.67 -6.55
N LEU A 37 14.79 16.28 -5.72
CA LEU A 37 13.38 16.51 -5.96
C LEU A 37 12.86 17.49 -4.93
N VAL A 38 12.41 18.66 -5.38
CA VAL A 38 11.80 19.66 -4.51
C VAL A 38 10.29 19.54 -4.64
N PHE A 39 9.65 19.13 -3.54
CA PHE A 39 8.20 18.99 -3.47
C PHE A 39 7.58 20.27 -2.94
N PRO A 40 6.69 20.93 -3.69
CA PRO A 40 5.94 22.07 -3.16
C PRO A 40 4.94 21.61 -2.10
N ALA A 41 4.56 22.53 -1.22
CA ALA A 41 3.47 22.25 -0.29
C ALA A 41 2.20 21.90 -1.08
N PRO A 42 1.46 20.85 -0.70
CA PRO A 42 0.25 20.47 -1.43
C PRO A 42 -0.84 21.52 -1.27
N THR A 43 -1.55 21.80 -2.37
CA THR A 43 -2.75 22.63 -2.36
C THR A 43 -3.89 21.89 -1.65
N GLU A 44 -4.95 22.60 -1.25
CA GLU A 44 -6.15 21.96 -0.69
C GLU A 44 -6.78 20.97 -1.66
N GLU A 45 -6.82 21.32 -2.93
CA GLU A 45 -7.34 20.44 -3.97
C GLU A 45 -6.50 19.16 -4.07
N ARG A 46 -5.17 19.28 -4.05
CA ARG A 46 -4.26 18.13 -4.06
C ARG A 46 -4.43 17.27 -2.81
N ARG A 47 -4.61 17.88 -1.63
CA ARG A 47 -4.89 17.15 -0.39
C ARG A 47 -6.18 16.33 -0.48
N LYS A 48 -7.25 16.91 -1.03
CA LYS A 48 -8.51 16.21 -1.25
C LYS A 48 -8.33 15.02 -2.19
N GLN A 49 -7.57 15.20 -3.26
CA GLN A 49 -7.28 14.12 -4.19
C GLN A 49 -6.49 13.00 -3.54
N LEU A 50 -5.43 13.35 -2.79
CA LEU A 50 -4.62 12.38 -2.05
C LEU A 50 -5.45 11.60 -1.03
N THR A 51 -6.35 12.26 -0.33
CA THR A 51 -7.25 11.61 0.63
C THR A 51 -8.17 10.60 -0.07
N LYS A 52 -8.71 10.94 -1.24
CA LYS A 52 -9.49 10.00 -2.06
C LYS A 52 -8.67 8.80 -2.50
N ASP A 53 -7.41 9.05 -2.92
CA ASP A 53 -6.50 7.99 -3.34
C ASP A 53 -6.20 7.03 -2.18
N VAL A 54 -5.96 7.56 -0.98
CA VAL A 54 -5.74 6.76 0.24
C VAL A 54 -6.96 5.89 0.54
N LYS A 55 -8.15 6.45 0.51
CA LYS A 55 -9.40 5.70 0.72
C LYS A 55 -9.57 4.58 -0.28
N LYS A 56 -9.30 4.86 -1.54
CA LYS A 56 -9.38 3.86 -2.61
C LYS A 56 -8.38 2.73 -2.38
N GLN A 57 -7.13 3.06 -2.08
CA GLN A 57 -6.10 2.07 -1.77
C GLN A 57 -6.47 1.23 -0.55
N GLY A 58 -7.03 1.83 0.47
CA GLY A 58 -7.54 1.13 1.66
C GLY A 58 -8.66 0.15 1.33
N GLU A 59 -9.63 0.54 0.52
CA GLU A 59 -10.70 -0.35 0.07
C GLU A 59 -10.17 -1.50 -0.79
N ASP A 60 -9.23 -1.23 -1.69
CA ASP A 60 -8.56 -2.26 -2.49
C ASP A 60 -7.80 -3.26 -1.61
N ALA A 61 -7.09 -2.77 -0.60
CA ALA A 61 -6.37 -3.61 0.36
C ALA A 61 -7.34 -4.50 1.16
N LYS A 62 -8.46 -3.94 1.65
CA LYS A 62 -9.48 -4.71 2.36
C LYS A 62 -10.10 -5.78 1.48
N THR A 63 -10.35 -5.46 0.21
CA THR A 63 -10.86 -6.44 -0.76
C THR A 63 -9.86 -7.58 -0.97
N ALA A 64 -8.57 -7.28 -1.08
CA ALA A 64 -7.52 -8.29 -1.18
C ALA A 64 -7.49 -9.20 0.06
N VAL A 65 -7.60 -8.63 1.26
CA VAL A 65 -7.65 -9.38 2.51
C VAL A 65 -8.88 -10.29 2.56
N ARG A 66 -10.05 -9.80 2.16
CA ARG A 66 -11.28 -10.61 2.10
C ARG A 66 -11.18 -11.75 1.09
N ASN A 67 -10.52 -11.53 -0.04
CA ASN A 67 -10.28 -12.57 -1.04
C ASN A 67 -9.37 -13.66 -0.50
N ILE A 68 -8.31 -13.30 0.20
CA ILE A 68 -7.41 -14.26 0.87
C ILE A 68 -8.21 -15.09 1.90
N ARG A 69 -9.06 -14.45 2.70
CA ARG A 69 -9.93 -15.17 3.65
C ARG A 69 -10.83 -16.18 2.94
N ARG A 70 -11.44 -15.77 1.84
CA ARG A 70 -12.32 -16.63 1.04
C ARG A 70 -11.56 -17.86 0.50
N ASP A 71 -10.36 -17.62 -0.04
CA ASP A 71 -9.52 -18.70 -0.55
C ASP A 71 -9.11 -19.66 0.56
N ALA A 72 -8.79 -19.16 1.75
CA ALA A 72 -8.51 -20.00 2.92
C ALA A 72 -9.71 -20.82 3.35
N MET A 73 -10.91 -20.23 3.38
CA MET A 73 -12.15 -20.95 3.70
C MET A 73 -12.42 -22.09 2.72
N ASP A 74 -12.25 -21.82 1.43
CA ASP A 74 -12.43 -22.83 0.38
C ASP A 74 -11.41 -23.97 0.52
N LYS A 75 -10.17 -23.62 0.88
CA LYS A 75 -9.11 -24.61 1.14
C LYS A 75 -9.42 -25.48 2.36
N PHE A 76 -9.94 -24.91 3.44
CA PHE A 76 -10.36 -25.69 4.62
C PHE A 76 -11.48 -26.66 4.29
N LYS A 77 -12.45 -26.26 3.49
CA LYS A 77 -13.53 -27.13 3.01
C LYS A 77 -12.99 -28.31 2.19
N ALA A 78 -12.05 -28.03 1.29
CA ALA A 78 -11.42 -29.06 0.47
C ALA A 78 -10.61 -30.04 1.33
N MET A 79 -9.88 -29.56 2.33
CA MET A 79 -9.10 -30.39 3.26
C MET A 79 -10.01 -31.29 4.12
N LYS A 80 -11.12 -30.75 4.57
CA LYS A 80 -12.12 -31.57 5.30
C LYS A 80 -12.67 -32.68 4.41
N LYS A 81 -13.03 -32.35 3.17
CA LYS A 81 -13.56 -33.32 2.20
C LYS A 81 -12.54 -34.42 1.89
N ALA A 82 -11.26 -34.08 1.88
CA ALA A 82 -10.15 -35.01 1.67
C ALA A 82 -9.80 -35.83 2.93
N GLY A 83 -10.44 -35.57 4.07
CA GLY A 83 -10.18 -36.26 5.33
C GLY A 83 -8.93 -35.74 6.08
N GLU A 84 -8.35 -34.62 5.64
CA GLU A 84 -7.18 -34.03 6.29
C GLU A 84 -7.54 -33.20 7.53
N LEU A 85 -8.78 -32.72 7.63
CA LEU A 85 -9.30 -31.97 8.76
C LEU A 85 -10.59 -32.61 9.29
N THR A 86 -10.75 -32.60 10.60
CA THR A 86 -12.04 -32.92 11.23
C THR A 86 -12.98 -31.72 11.11
N GLU A 87 -14.27 -31.94 11.37
CA GLU A 87 -15.25 -30.84 11.42
C GLU A 87 -14.91 -29.80 12.46
N ASP A 88 -14.43 -30.21 13.64
CA ASP A 88 -14.02 -29.30 14.70
C ASP A 88 -12.76 -28.51 14.31
N ASP A 89 -11.79 -29.15 13.66
CA ASP A 89 -10.59 -28.49 13.15
C ASP A 89 -10.93 -27.44 12.08
N GLN A 90 -11.85 -27.76 11.17
CA GLN A 90 -12.34 -26.81 10.16
C GLN A 90 -12.98 -25.60 10.81
N LYS A 91 -13.86 -25.82 11.78
CA LYS A 91 -14.56 -24.76 12.50
C LYS A 91 -13.58 -23.83 13.20
N LYS A 92 -12.58 -24.39 13.90
CA LYS A 92 -11.53 -23.63 14.56
C LYS A 92 -10.70 -22.82 13.57
N ALA A 93 -10.29 -23.43 12.45
CA ALA A 93 -9.54 -22.75 11.41
C ALA A 93 -10.34 -21.58 10.81
N GLU A 94 -11.64 -21.75 10.58
CA GLU A 94 -12.51 -20.70 10.09
C GLU A 94 -12.65 -19.54 11.09
N GLU A 95 -12.76 -19.84 12.37
CA GLU A 95 -12.77 -18.82 13.42
C GLU A 95 -11.44 -18.06 13.50
N ASP A 96 -10.32 -18.77 13.40
CA ASP A 96 -8.99 -18.16 13.46
C ASP A 96 -8.74 -17.25 12.25
N ILE A 97 -9.10 -17.68 11.03
CA ILE A 97 -8.92 -16.85 9.84
C ILE A 97 -9.84 -15.64 9.86
N GLN A 98 -11.02 -15.75 10.46
CA GLN A 98 -11.92 -14.60 10.62
C GLN A 98 -11.32 -13.57 11.58
N LYS A 99 -10.73 -13.99 12.68
CA LYS A 99 -10.06 -13.09 13.64
C LYS A 99 -8.86 -12.39 12.99
N LEU A 100 -8.05 -13.12 12.23
CA LEU A 100 -6.91 -12.53 11.49
C LEU A 100 -7.38 -11.51 10.46
N THR A 101 -8.46 -11.82 9.75
CA THR A 101 -9.06 -10.91 8.77
C THR A 101 -9.56 -9.63 9.43
N ASP A 102 -10.30 -9.75 10.52
CA ASP A 102 -10.83 -8.61 11.25
C ASP A 102 -9.70 -7.71 11.78
N ALA A 103 -8.63 -8.31 12.32
CA ALA A 103 -7.46 -7.58 12.78
C ALA A 103 -6.75 -6.86 11.63
N ALA A 104 -6.58 -7.51 10.49
CA ALA A 104 -5.95 -6.91 9.31
C ALA A 104 -6.76 -5.73 8.76
N ILE A 105 -8.09 -5.87 8.69
CA ILE A 105 -8.98 -4.79 8.23
C ILE A 105 -8.91 -3.61 9.20
N LYS A 106 -8.89 -3.86 10.50
CA LYS A 106 -8.76 -2.83 11.53
C LYS A 106 -7.43 -2.08 11.39
N ASP A 107 -6.34 -2.79 11.12
CA ASP A 107 -5.03 -2.20 10.89
C ASP A 107 -5.03 -1.31 9.63
N ILE A 108 -5.67 -1.75 8.56
CA ILE A 108 -5.82 -0.96 7.32
C ILE A 108 -6.57 0.33 7.62
N ASP A 109 -7.70 0.27 8.33
CA ASP A 109 -8.47 1.45 8.70
C ASP A 109 -7.66 2.43 9.54
N LYS A 110 -6.86 1.93 10.47
CA LYS A 110 -5.98 2.73 11.30
C LYS A 110 -4.90 3.44 10.49
N ILE A 111 -4.25 2.71 9.58
CA ILE A 111 -3.21 3.25 8.69
C ILE A 111 -3.80 4.33 7.78
N ASP A 112 -5.00 4.09 7.22
CA ASP A 112 -5.69 5.06 6.38
C ASP A 112 -6.00 6.35 7.15
N ALA A 113 -6.54 6.24 8.36
CA ALA A 113 -6.86 7.39 9.21
C ALA A 113 -5.61 8.19 9.56
N GLU A 114 -4.52 7.53 9.90
CA GLU A 114 -3.23 8.16 10.19
C GLU A 114 -2.68 8.88 8.96
N LYS A 115 -2.78 8.26 7.80
CA LYS A 115 -2.31 8.85 6.54
C LYS A 115 -3.15 10.05 6.11
N GLU A 116 -4.47 9.97 6.24
CA GLU A 116 -5.35 11.11 5.96
C GLU A 116 -5.00 12.30 6.84
N LYS A 117 -4.76 12.06 8.13
CA LYS A 117 -4.34 13.09 9.07
C LYS A 117 -3.00 13.70 8.65
N GLU A 118 -2.03 12.88 8.31
CA GLU A 118 -0.70 13.32 7.85
C GLU A 118 -0.82 14.19 6.60
N ILE A 119 -1.63 13.79 5.63
CA ILE A 119 -1.86 14.56 4.39
C ILE A 119 -2.44 15.95 4.71
N MET A 120 -3.34 16.05 5.66
CA MET A 120 -3.95 17.33 6.04
C MET A 120 -3.00 18.23 6.84
N GLU A 121 -2.02 17.66 7.53
CA GLU A 121 -1.06 18.39 8.37
C GLU A 121 0.24 18.78 7.66
N VAL A 122 0.58 18.16 6.54
CA VAL A 122 1.81 18.46 5.77
C VAL A 122 1.77 19.89 5.26
N LYS A 123 2.82 20.61 5.58
CA LYS A 123 3.01 22.02 5.18
C LYS A 123 3.96 22.13 3.98
#